data_0247e8d19236e0dbf164fcd790daa421
#
_entry.id   0247e8d19236e0dbf164fcd790daa421
#
_cell.length_a   1.000
_cell.length_b   1.000
_cell.length_c   1.000
_cell.angle_alpha   90.00
_cell.angle_beta   90.00
_cell.angle_gamma   90.00
#
_symmetry.space_group_name_H-M   'P 1'
#
loop_
_entity.id
_entity.type
_entity.pdbx_description
1 polymer ?
#
loop_
_entity_poly.entity_id
_entity_poly.type
_entity_poly.pdbx_seq_one_letter_code
_entity_poly.pdbx_strand_id
1 'polypeptide(L)'
;MRERRAALDRRRAREFEAFAAGAAGRLLHAAVLLTGEPPDATPRAQRLLIAALSRTYAEWDRLSGADGEDPYDRARRELVLRFAREAAWRDPARRGRRAGGVLGGLGPQERIVLVLRLYEGLAEEQTAALIGLPEERVRVVCARAIAAMREPSRRRPTRPGPSGPREAGP
;
A
#
# COMPACT_ATOMS: atom_id res chain seq x y z
N MET A 1 -32.73 -24.38 -14.71
CA MET A 1 -32.35 -23.02 -14.30
C MET A 1 -31.31 -23.01 -13.17
N ARG A 2 -31.50 -23.73 -12.06
CA ARG A 2 -30.56 -23.79 -10.92
C ARG A 2 -29.18 -24.35 -11.28
N GLU A 3 -29.14 -25.41 -12.08
CA GLU A 3 -27.87 -26.06 -12.49
C GLU A 3 -27.01 -25.19 -13.38
N ARG A 4 -27.60 -24.45 -14.31
CA ARG A 4 -26.88 -23.46 -15.15
C ARG A 4 -26.28 -22.34 -14.29
N ARG A 5 -27.01 -21.83 -13.32
CA ARG A 5 -26.52 -20.80 -12.40
C ARG A 5 -25.36 -21.32 -11.57
N ALA A 6 -25.50 -22.51 -11.00
CA ALA A 6 -24.42 -23.14 -10.23
C ALA A 6 -23.17 -23.44 -11.08
N ALA A 7 -23.33 -23.77 -12.36
CA ALA A 7 -22.19 -23.94 -13.27
C ALA A 7 -21.47 -22.61 -13.57
N LEU A 8 -22.20 -21.54 -13.79
CA LEU A 8 -21.66 -20.18 -13.98
C LEU A 8 -20.91 -19.71 -12.72
N ASP A 9 -21.50 -19.89 -11.54
CA ASP A 9 -20.88 -19.51 -10.27
C ASP A 9 -19.56 -20.28 -10.04
N ARG A 10 -19.53 -21.57 -10.33
CA ARG A 10 -18.29 -22.39 -10.24
C ARG A 10 -17.23 -21.95 -11.25
N ARG A 11 -17.62 -21.56 -12.46
CA ARG A 11 -16.70 -21.06 -13.48
C ARG A 11 -16.10 -19.73 -13.02
N ARG A 12 -16.95 -18.78 -12.61
CA ARG A 12 -16.55 -17.49 -12.06
C ARG A 12 -15.55 -17.63 -10.90
N ALA A 13 -15.85 -18.52 -9.94
CA ALA A 13 -14.98 -18.77 -8.81
C ALA A 13 -13.60 -19.26 -9.25
N ARG A 14 -13.52 -20.21 -10.20
CA ARG A 14 -12.24 -20.73 -10.71
C ARG A 14 -11.43 -19.67 -11.48
N GLU A 15 -12.10 -18.88 -12.31
CA GLU A 15 -11.44 -17.80 -13.05
C GLU A 15 -10.83 -16.76 -12.10
N PHE A 16 -11.60 -16.36 -11.08
CA PHE A 16 -11.12 -15.44 -10.06
C PHE A 16 -10.01 -16.04 -9.20
N GLU A 17 -10.10 -17.30 -8.83
CA GLU A 17 -9.06 -18.01 -8.07
C GLU A 17 -7.73 -18.04 -8.83
N ALA A 18 -7.76 -18.33 -10.13
CA ALA A 18 -6.58 -18.29 -10.99
C ALA A 18 -5.98 -16.88 -11.06
N PHE A 19 -6.82 -15.84 -11.22
CA PHE A 19 -6.39 -14.45 -11.17
C PHE A 19 -5.76 -14.10 -9.81
N ALA A 20 -6.43 -14.41 -8.72
CA ALA A 20 -5.96 -14.11 -7.37
C ALA A 20 -4.62 -14.80 -7.07
N ALA A 21 -4.43 -16.05 -7.49
CA ALA A 21 -3.18 -16.77 -7.34
C ALA A 21 -2.01 -16.08 -8.05
N GLY A 22 -2.23 -15.50 -9.23
CA GLY A 22 -1.21 -14.75 -9.97
C GLY A 22 -0.95 -13.33 -9.41
N ALA A 23 -1.99 -12.66 -8.94
CA ALA A 23 -1.94 -11.25 -8.56
C ALA A 23 -1.59 -11.00 -7.08
N ALA A 24 -1.95 -11.93 -6.18
CA ALA A 24 -1.92 -11.70 -4.73
C ALA A 24 -0.52 -11.37 -4.20
N GLY A 25 0.52 -12.03 -4.69
CA GLY A 25 1.89 -11.80 -4.23
C GLY A 25 2.36 -10.35 -4.47
N ARG A 26 2.14 -9.84 -5.68
CA ARG A 26 2.51 -8.47 -6.05
C ARG A 26 1.67 -7.43 -5.32
N LEU A 27 0.36 -7.65 -5.22
CA LEU A 27 -0.54 -6.76 -4.49
C LEU A 27 -0.25 -6.76 -2.98
N LEU A 28 0.10 -7.91 -2.39
CA LEU A 28 0.49 -7.98 -0.98
C LEU A 28 1.77 -7.17 -0.74
N HIS A 29 2.76 -7.31 -1.62
CA HIS A 29 3.99 -6.55 -1.48
C HIS A 29 3.73 -5.04 -1.60
N ALA A 30 2.91 -4.60 -2.55
CA ALA A 30 2.46 -3.20 -2.63
C ALA A 30 1.79 -2.74 -1.32
N ALA A 31 0.92 -3.57 -0.74
CA ALA A 31 0.25 -3.28 0.54
C ALA A 31 1.24 -3.17 1.70
N VAL A 32 2.27 -4.02 1.75
CA VAL A 32 3.35 -3.96 2.77
C VAL A 32 4.13 -2.66 2.62
N LEU A 33 4.51 -2.26 1.42
CA LEU A 33 5.18 -0.99 1.16
C LEU A 33 4.33 0.21 1.61
N LEU A 34 3.03 0.19 1.33
CA LEU A 34 2.09 1.24 1.75
C LEU A 34 1.95 1.31 3.27
N THR A 35 1.77 0.17 3.94
CA THR A 35 1.54 0.13 5.40
C THR A 35 2.83 0.36 6.18
N GLY A 36 3.97 -0.02 5.62
CA GLY A 36 5.26 -0.02 6.29
C GLY A 36 5.34 -1.01 7.44
N GLU A 37 4.57 -2.08 7.38
CA GLU A 37 4.66 -3.19 8.33
C GLU A 37 5.94 -4.00 8.10
N PRO A 38 6.51 -4.60 9.14
CA PRO A 38 7.67 -5.47 9.01
C PRO A 38 7.29 -6.76 8.25
N PRO A 39 8.21 -7.37 7.47
CA PRO A 39 7.91 -8.51 6.60
C PRO A 39 7.33 -9.75 7.32
N ASP A 40 7.69 -9.93 8.58
CA ASP A 40 7.27 -11.05 9.45
C ASP A 40 5.89 -10.85 10.08
N ALA A 41 5.35 -9.64 10.04
CA ALA A 41 4.04 -9.33 10.64
C ALA A 41 3.28 -8.28 9.81
N THR A 42 2.48 -8.72 8.84
CA THR A 42 1.77 -7.87 7.88
C THR A 42 0.24 -7.91 7.96
N PRO A 43 -0.38 -7.90 9.15
CA PRO A 43 -1.83 -8.11 9.29
C PRO A 43 -2.66 -7.01 8.64
N ARG A 44 -2.15 -5.78 8.57
CA ARG A 44 -2.85 -4.66 7.93
C ARG A 44 -2.75 -4.75 6.42
N ALA A 45 -1.58 -5.07 5.88
CA ALA A 45 -1.39 -5.29 4.45
C ALA A 45 -2.29 -6.44 3.95
N GLN A 46 -2.39 -7.54 4.71
CA GLN A 46 -3.29 -8.65 4.41
C GLN A 46 -4.75 -8.21 4.39
N ARG A 47 -5.21 -7.42 5.37
CA ARG A 47 -6.58 -6.89 5.37
C ARG A 47 -6.87 -5.99 4.17
N LEU A 48 -5.91 -5.15 3.77
CA LEU A 48 -6.04 -4.31 2.57
C LEU A 48 -6.16 -5.18 1.31
N LEU A 49 -5.31 -6.19 1.19
CA LEU A 49 -5.35 -7.14 0.06
C LEU A 49 -6.69 -7.87 -0.02
N ILE A 50 -7.13 -8.49 1.09
CA ILE A 50 -8.40 -9.22 1.14
C ILE A 50 -9.56 -8.32 0.73
N ALA A 51 -9.59 -7.10 1.23
CA ALA A 51 -10.65 -6.15 0.90
C ALA A 51 -10.61 -5.71 -0.57
N ALA A 52 -9.42 -5.51 -1.15
CA ALA A 52 -9.26 -5.19 -2.57
C ALA A 52 -9.71 -6.35 -3.45
N LEU A 53 -9.28 -7.58 -3.17
CA LEU A 53 -9.68 -8.77 -3.91
C LEU A 53 -11.17 -9.06 -3.77
N SER A 54 -11.75 -8.90 -2.57
CA SER A 54 -13.20 -9.07 -2.36
C SER A 54 -14.02 -8.09 -3.19
N ARG A 55 -13.57 -6.83 -3.29
CA ARG A 55 -14.23 -5.83 -4.13
C ARG A 55 -14.10 -6.17 -5.61
N THR A 56 -12.93 -6.62 -6.05
CA THR A 56 -12.69 -7.06 -7.43
C THR A 56 -13.57 -8.26 -7.78
N TYR A 57 -13.71 -9.24 -6.86
CA TYR A 57 -14.61 -10.38 -7.05
C TYR A 57 -16.07 -9.97 -7.18
N ALA A 58 -16.52 -9.01 -6.38
CA ALA A 58 -17.89 -8.52 -6.47
C ALA A 58 -18.24 -7.91 -7.85
N GLU A 59 -17.22 -7.41 -8.57
CA GLU A 59 -17.35 -6.79 -9.89
C GLU A 59 -16.83 -7.70 -11.02
N TRP A 60 -16.53 -8.99 -10.74
CA TRP A 60 -15.82 -9.90 -11.64
C TRP A 60 -16.48 -10.04 -13.02
N ASP A 61 -17.81 -10.21 -13.05
CA ASP A 61 -18.53 -10.40 -14.31
C ASP A 61 -18.41 -9.18 -15.23
N ARG A 62 -18.35 -7.98 -14.66
CA ARG A 62 -18.13 -6.74 -15.41
C ARG A 62 -16.67 -6.60 -15.89
N LEU A 63 -15.72 -7.01 -15.08
CA LEU A 63 -14.29 -6.92 -15.40
C LEU A 63 -13.86 -7.96 -16.44
N SER A 64 -14.47 -9.14 -16.42
CA SER A 64 -14.17 -10.25 -17.36
C SER A 64 -14.80 -10.07 -18.73
N GLY A 65 -15.58 -8.99 -18.97
CA GLY A 65 -16.15 -8.64 -20.27
C GLY A 65 -15.08 -8.13 -21.25
N ALA A 66 -15.38 -8.17 -22.55
CA ALA A 66 -14.45 -7.76 -23.62
C ALA A 66 -13.94 -6.31 -23.50
N ASP A 67 -14.76 -5.42 -22.94
CA ASP A 67 -14.44 -4.00 -22.73
C ASP A 67 -14.19 -3.69 -21.24
N GLY A 68 -13.93 -4.71 -20.42
CA GLY A 68 -13.73 -4.56 -18.97
C GLY A 68 -12.38 -3.91 -18.63
N GLU A 69 -12.35 -3.19 -17.51
CA GLU A 69 -11.09 -2.75 -16.88
C GLU A 69 -10.26 -3.97 -16.48
N ASP A 70 -8.93 -3.92 -16.61
CA ASP A 70 -8.04 -4.99 -16.17
C ASP A 70 -8.30 -5.29 -14.66
N PRO A 71 -8.58 -6.54 -14.29
CA PRO A 71 -8.82 -6.93 -12.91
C PRO A 71 -7.69 -6.58 -11.95
N TYR A 72 -6.43 -6.61 -12.42
CA TYR A 72 -5.29 -6.21 -11.62
C TYR A 72 -5.31 -4.70 -11.32
N ASP A 73 -5.58 -3.89 -12.34
CA ASP A 73 -5.69 -2.43 -12.20
C ASP A 73 -6.83 -2.06 -11.26
N ARG A 74 -7.93 -2.78 -11.34
CA ARG A 74 -9.07 -2.61 -10.43
C ARG A 74 -8.70 -2.95 -8.98
N ALA A 75 -8.05 -4.08 -8.76
CA ALA A 75 -7.60 -4.50 -7.42
C ALA A 75 -6.56 -3.54 -6.83
N ARG A 76 -5.56 -3.12 -7.64
CA ARG A 76 -4.56 -2.12 -7.26
C ARG A 76 -5.19 -0.80 -6.86
N ARG A 77 -6.12 -0.30 -7.67
CA ARG A 77 -6.87 0.94 -7.39
C ARG A 77 -7.60 0.86 -6.06
N GLU A 78 -8.37 -0.20 -5.81
CA GLU A 78 -9.09 -0.37 -4.55
C GLU A 78 -8.15 -0.43 -3.35
N LEU A 79 -7.04 -1.15 -3.46
CA LEU A 79 -6.01 -1.25 -2.42
C LEU A 79 -5.46 0.12 -2.04
N VAL A 80 -5.06 0.92 -3.02
CA VAL A 80 -4.50 2.27 -2.82
C VAL A 80 -5.54 3.23 -2.23
N LEU A 81 -6.75 3.27 -2.79
CA LEU A 81 -7.81 4.16 -2.30
C LEU A 81 -8.25 3.79 -0.89
N ARG A 82 -8.28 2.49 -0.56
CA ARG A 82 -8.59 2.04 0.80
C ARG A 82 -7.50 2.45 1.79
N PHE A 83 -6.23 2.25 1.42
CA PHE A 83 -5.11 2.74 2.23
C PHE A 83 -5.17 4.26 2.44
N ALA A 84 -5.45 5.04 1.39
CA ALA A 84 -5.57 6.50 1.48
C ALA A 84 -6.69 6.91 2.44
N ARG A 85 -7.87 6.29 2.35
CA ARG A 85 -8.98 6.53 3.27
C ARG A 85 -8.61 6.20 4.71
N GLU A 86 -8.03 5.04 4.96
CA GLU A 86 -7.58 4.65 6.30
C GLU A 86 -6.50 5.60 6.86
N ALA A 87 -5.63 6.14 6.02
CA ALA A 87 -4.62 7.09 6.44
C ALA A 87 -5.20 8.48 6.77
N ALA A 88 -6.25 8.91 6.06
CA ALA A 88 -6.94 10.16 6.31
C ALA A 88 -7.68 10.18 7.67
N TRP A 89 -8.20 9.03 8.10
CA TRP A 89 -8.91 8.87 9.39
C TRP A 89 -7.99 8.71 10.60
N ARG A 90 -6.68 8.54 10.38
CA ARG A 90 -5.72 8.43 11.48
C ARG A 90 -5.35 9.79 12.01
N ASP A 91 -5.46 9.91 13.32
CA ASP A 91 -5.07 11.09 14.11
C ASP A 91 -3.67 11.59 13.71
N PRO A 92 -3.53 12.88 13.35
CA PRO A 92 -2.23 13.53 13.12
C PRO A 92 -1.23 13.33 14.27
N ALA A 93 -1.70 13.21 15.51
CA ALA A 93 -0.87 12.98 16.69
C ALA A 93 -0.17 11.59 16.69
N ARG A 94 -0.66 10.61 15.92
CA ARG A 94 -0.02 9.30 15.75
C ARG A 94 1.06 9.25 14.67
N ARG A 95 1.37 10.36 14.02
CA ARG A 95 2.48 10.45 13.02
C ARG A 95 3.86 10.13 13.60
N GLY A 96 4.00 10.10 14.94
CA GLY A 96 5.25 9.76 15.63
C GLY A 96 5.61 8.28 15.68
N ARG A 97 4.69 7.36 15.40
CA ARG A 97 5.02 5.94 15.23
C ARG A 97 5.59 5.74 13.82
N ARG A 98 6.90 5.73 13.74
CA ARG A 98 7.60 5.40 12.50
C ARG A 98 7.12 4.04 12.04
N ALA A 99 6.46 3.99 10.88
CA ALA A 99 6.27 2.74 10.16
C ALA A 99 7.67 2.14 9.93
N GLY A 100 7.78 0.83 10.03
CA GLY A 100 9.01 0.12 9.70
C GLY A 100 9.28 0.10 8.20
N GLY A 101 10.33 -0.58 7.79
CA GLY A 101 10.65 -0.80 6.39
C GLY A 101 11.24 0.41 5.67
N VAL A 102 11.52 0.20 4.38
CA VAL A 102 12.23 1.15 3.50
C VAL A 102 11.51 2.50 3.39
N LEU A 103 10.18 2.49 3.40
CA LEU A 103 9.35 3.69 3.27
C LEU A 103 8.89 4.26 4.63
N GLY A 104 9.45 3.77 5.74
CA GLY A 104 8.99 4.09 7.09
C GLY A 104 9.03 5.56 7.48
N GLY A 105 9.97 6.32 6.90
CA GLY A 105 10.13 7.76 7.12
C GLY A 105 9.17 8.64 6.32
N LEU A 106 8.44 8.07 5.35
CA LEU A 106 7.59 8.80 4.42
C LEU A 106 6.15 8.93 4.90
N GLY A 107 5.49 10.01 4.53
CA GLY A 107 4.06 10.21 4.74
C GLY A 107 3.21 9.30 3.83
N PRO A 108 1.91 9.13 4.15
CA PRO A 108 1.02 8.25 3.37
C PRO A 108 0.96 8.61 1.88
N GLN A 109 0.86 9.89 1.53
CA GLN A 109 0.81 10.35 0.14
C GLN A 109 2.10 10.05 -0.60
N GLU A 110 3.25 10.26 0.04
CA GLU A 110 4.57 9.95 -0.52
C GLU A 110 4.72 8.46 -0.80
N ARG A 111 4.28 7.60 0.11
CA ARG A 111 4.27 6.14 -0.10
C ARG A 111 3.39 5.73 -1.27
N ILE A 112 2.18 6.28 -1.37
CA ILE A 112 1.28 6.00 -2.49
C ILE A 112 1.96 6.35 -3.80
N VAL A 113 2.50 7.55 -3.92
CA VAL A 113 3.15 8.01 -5.15
C VAL A 113 4.34 7.13 -5.50
N LEU A 114 5.22 6.80 -4.54
CA LEU A 114 6.38 5.93 -4.81
C LEU A 114 5.98 4.52 -5.20
N VAL A 115 5.00 3.93 -4.51
CA VAL A 115 4.52 2.58 -4.84
C VAL A 115 3.94 2.55 -6.24
N LEU A 116 3.10 3.51 -6.61
CA LEU A 116 2.50 3.57 -7.95
C LEU A 116 3.54 3.83 -9.05
N ARG A 117 4.47 4.76 -8.81
CA ARG A 117 5.47 5.17 -9.81
C ARG A 117 6.63 4.19 -9.97
N LEU A 118 7.19 3.70 -8.86
CA LEU A 118 8.43 2.93 -8.88
C LEU A 118 8.21 1.42 -8.76
N TYR A 119 7.21 1.00 -8.00
CA TYR A 119 6.93 -0.43 -7.83
C TYR A 119 5.92 -0.94 -8.87
N GLU A 120 4.82 -0.20 -9.08
CA GLU A 120 3.80 -0.56 -10.06
C GLU A 120 4.12 -0.09 -11.49
N GLY A 121 5.03 0.87 -11.66
CA GLY A 121 5.48 1.35 -12.96
C GLY A 121 4.47 2.24 -13.69
N LEU A 122 3.50 2.86 -12.98
CA LEU A 122 2.52 3.75 -13.62
C LEU A 122 3.17 5.04 -14.09
N ALA A 123 2.69 5.58 -15.21
CA ALA A 123 3.03 6.92 -15.65
C ALA A 123 2.52 8.00 -14.67
N GLU A 124 3.09 9.21 -14.72
CA GLU A 124 2.68 10.32 -13.86
C GLU A 124 1.20 10.65 -14.03
N GLU A 125 0.74 10.72 -15.28
CA GLU A 125 -0.65 10.92 -15.65
C GLU A 125 -1.58 9.86 -15.04
N GLN A 126 -1.23 8.58 -15.17
CA GLN A 126 -2.02 7.47 -14.64
C GLN A 126 -2.09 7.52 -13.10
N THR A 127 -0.95 7.84 -12.48
CA THR A 127 -0.87 8.02 -11.02
C THR A 127 -1.75 9.19 -10.57
N ALA A 128 -1.65 10.32 -11.26
CA ALA A 128 -2.44 11.53 -11.01
C ALA A 128 -3.95 11.24 -11.09
N ALA A 129 -4.38 10.58 -12.18
CA ALA A 129 -5.77 10.18 -12.37
C ALA A 129 -6.28 9.22 -11.28
N LEU A 130 -5.45 8.26 -10.86
CA LEU A 130 -5.82 7.28 -9.84
C LEU A 130 -6.06 7.91 -8.47
N ILE A 131 -5.20 8.87 -8.06
CA ILE A 131 -5.24 9.45 -6.71
C ILE A 131 -5.90 10.84 -6.65
N GLY A 132 -6.37 11.35 -7.79
CA GLY A 132 -7.06 12.64 -7.86
C GLY A 132 -6.17 13.84 -7.59
N LEU A 133 -4.91 13.80 -8.01
CA LEU A 133 -3.96 14.92 -7.90
C LEU A 133 -3.57 15.47 -9.28
N PRO A 134 -3.18 16.74 -9.39
CA PRO A 134 -2.52 17.25 -10.57
C PRO A 134 -1.19 16.49 -10.85
N GLU A 135 -0.87 16.25 -12.12
CA GLU A 135 0.35 15.55 -12.55
C GLU A 135 1.62 16.19 -12.01
N GLU A 136 1.70 17.54 -12.09
CA GLU A 136 2.80 18.31 -11.52
C GLU A 136 2.99 18.04 -10.01
N ARG A 137 1.90 17.88 -9.28
CA ARG A 137 1.94 17.54 -7.85
C ARG A 137 2.50 16.14 -7.63
N VAL A 138 2.15 15.17 -8.47
CA VAL A 138 2.71 13.81 -8.41
C VAL A 138 4.21 13.84 -8.61
N ARG A 139 4.69 14.60 -9.61
CA ARG A 139 6.13 14.79 -9.90
C ARG A 139 6.89 15.37 -8.70
N VAL A 140 6.38 16.45 -8.12
CA VAL A 140 6.99 17.10 -6.95
C VAL A 140 7.03 16.17 -5.74
N VAL A 141 5.92 15.46 -5.46
CA VAL A 141 5.85 14.53 -4.32
C VAL A 141 6.81 13.37 -4.53
N CYS A 142 6.90 12.81 -5.74
CA CYS A 142 7.82 11.73 -6.08
C CYS A 142 9.28 12.15 -5.88
N ALA A 143 9.69 13.30 -6.42
CA ALA A 143 11.04 13.82 -6.28
C ALA A 143 11.42 14.05 -4.80
N ARG A 144 10.53 14.66 -4.02
CA ARG A 144 10.74 14.89 -2.60
C ARG A 144 10.86 13.60 -1.80
N ALA A 145 10.02 12.61 -2.08
CA ALA A 145 10.06 11.33 -1.42
C ALA A 145 11.36 10.56 -1.72
N ILE A 146 11.84 10.59 -2.97
CA ILE A 146 13.14 10.02 -3.35
C ILE A 146 14.29 10.71 -2.62
N ALA A 147 14.27 12.05 -2.55
CA ALA A 147 15.28 12.82 -1.82
C ALA A 147 15.32 12.44 -0.34
N ALA A 148 14.15 12.35 0.31
CA ALA A 148 14.02 11.96 1.70
C ALA A 148 14.55 10.53 1.98
N MET A 149 14.43 9.61 1.02
CA MET A 149 14.98 8.25 1.15
C MET A 149 16.51 8.21 1.01
N ARG A 150 17.09 9.16 0.28
CA ARG A 150 18.55 9.26 0.10
C ARG A 150 19.26 9.91 1.29
N GLU A 151 18.55 10.70 2.08
CA GLU A 151 19.12 11.25 3.30
C GLU A 151 19.31 10.13 4.33
N PRO A 152 20.57 9.84 4.75
CA PRO A 152 20.78 8.85 5.80
C PRO A 152 20.01 9.31 7.04
N SER A 153 19.18 8.44 7.59
CA SER A 153 18.48 8.68 8.86
C SER A 153 19.51 9.18 9.86
N ARG A 154 19.52 10.49 10.13
CA ARG A 154 20.36 11.03 11.21
C ARG A 154 19.95 10.31 12.46
N ARG A 155 20.75 9.33 12.86
CA ARG A 155 20.66 8.67 14.17
C ARG A 155 20.61 9.80 15.18
N ARG A 156 19.45 9.96 15.81
CA ARG A 156 19.35 10.84 16.97
C ARG A 156 20.43 10.36 17.95
N PRO A 157 21.41 11.22 18.32
CA PRO A 157 22.42 10.79 19.26
C PRO A 157 21.70 10.27 20.50
N THR A 158 22.00 9.06 20.91
CA THR A 158 21.57 8.50 22.18
C THR A 158 22.07 9.48 23.25
N ARG A 159 21.15 10.15 23.92
CA ARG A 159 21.45 11.02 25.06
C ARG A 159 22.27 10.17 26.05
N PRO A 160 23.52 10.56 26.39
CA PRO A 160 24.26 9.83 27.39
C PRO A 160 23.42 9.81 28.66
N GLY A 161 23.23 8.62 29.21
CA GLY A 161 22.53 8.43 30.47
C GLY A 161 23.17 9.27 31.56
N PRO A 162 22.42 9.74 32.58
CA PRO A 162 22.98 10.46 33.68
C PRO A 162 24.03 9.58 34.37
N SER A 163 25.27 10.06 34.41
CA SER A 163 26.36 9.46 35.18
C SER A 163 25.91 9.40 36.63
N GLY A 164 25.76 8.18 37.15
CA GLY A 164 25.44 7.99 38.56
C GLY A 164 26.46 8.64 39.48
N PRO A 165 26.08 9.02 40.70
CA PRO A 165 26.99 9.66 41.66
C PRO A 165 28.14 8.71 42.00
N ARG A 166 29.37 9.23 41.89
CA ARG A 166 30.54 8.60 42.47
C ARG A 166 30.36 8.62 43.98
N GLU A 167 30.14 7.47 44.55
CA GLU A 167 30.33 7.27 46.01
C GLU A 167 31.79 7.54 46.37
N ALA A 168 31.99 8.60 47.16
CA ALA A 168 33.24 8.78 47.89
C ALA A 168 33.15 7.89 49.13
N GLY A 169 33.93 6.80 49.12
CA GLY A 169 34.18 6.01 50.33
C GLY A 169 35.29 6.65 51.20
N PRO A 170 35.33 6.36 52.52
CA PRO A 170 36.15 7.03 53.53
C PRO A 170 37.64 6.74 53.40
#